data_8e846b25a84e5381c07daab594d2de6e
#
_entry.id   8e846b25a84e5381c07daab594d2de6e
#
_cell.length_a   1.000
_cell.length_b   1.000
_cell.length_c   1.000
_cell.angle_alpha   90.00
_cell.angle_beta   90.00
_cell.angle_gamma   90.00
#
_symmetry.space_group_name_H-M   'P 1'
#
loop_
_entity.id
_entity.type
_entity.pdbx_description
1 polymer ?
#
loop_
_entity_poly.entity_id
_entity_poly.type
_entity_poly.pdbx_seq_one_letter_code
_entity_poly.pdbx_strand_id
1 'polypeptide(L)'
;MYKKFSVLIKNKISRFNKKITVDPDKSISHRAYIIASQCLGVSGINGLNSDDVKSTVNALKKLGIKIIKKKGVDYVYGTGISGFKKFKGILNFQNSGTSARSFLGVLTCFPFPVTITGDKSLKKRPFKRLTDYLEKIGAIINHPKNKKYSLPIKIQGTKDWALAQKHEVKIKSAQISSSIIYAALQTKGITEIVESSETRDHLQRLLKSLNANIKIDENKGKRITKIEGQVEMKNFSIKVPADPSSACFFVVQTLLSKKSSLLIKNV
;
A
#
# COMPACT_ATOMS: atom_id res chain seq x y z
N MET A 1 -10.96 -4.82 23.84
CA MET A 1 -10.22 -4.16 24.95
C MET A 1 -8.81 -4.72 24.96
N TYR A 2 -7.76 -3.94 24.65
CA TYR A 2 -6.39 -4.44 24.79
C TYR A 2 -6.07 -4.55 26.27
N LYS A 3 -5.68 -5.77 26.72
CA LYS A 3 -5.15 -5.95 28.07
C LYS A 3 -3.85 -5.13 28.19
N LYS A 4 -3.78 -4.25 29.19
CA LYS A 4 -2.51 -3.62 29.55
C LYS A 4 -1.57 -4.72 30.04
N PHE A 5 -0.37 -4.77 29.53
CA PHE A 5 0.66 -5.69 30.02
C PHE A 5 1.96 -4.92 30.25
N SER A 6 2.76 -5.41 31.15
CA SER A 6 4.09 -4.88 31.44
C SER A 6 5.12 -5.93 31.12
N VAL A 7 6.23 -5.52 30.55
CA VAL A 7 7.38 -6.39 30.26
C VAL A 7 8.57 -5.89 31.06
N LEU A 8 9.15 -6.78 31.86
CA LEU A 8 10.38 -6.49 32.61
C LEU A 8 11.56 -7.18 31.93
N ILE A 9 12.52 -6.39 31.45
CA ILE A 9 13.77 -6.88 30.84
C ILE A 9 14.88 -6.78 31.89
N LYS A 10 15.35 -7.91 32.39
CA LYS A 10 16.37 -7.97 33.46
C LYS A 10 17.79 -8.19 32.94
N ASN A 11 17.96 -8.95 31.87
CA ASN A 11 19.27 -9.42 31.43
C ASN A 11 19.61 -8.95 30.03
N LYS A 12 20.88 -8.62 29.81
CA LYS A 12 21.44 -8.38 28.48
C LYS A 12 21.84 -9.70 27.84
N ILE A 13 21.64 -9.83 26.53
CA ILE A 13 22.23 -10.91 25.76
C ILE A 13 23.73 -10.64 25.65
N SER A 14 24.56 -11.60 26.16
CA SER A 14 26.01 -11.41 26.28
C SER A 14 26.75 -11.73 24.97
N ARG A 15 26.37 -12.80 24.29
CA ARG A 15 27.02 -13.26 23.06
C ARG A 15 26.06 -14.10 22.22
N PHE A 16 26.04 -13.86 20.90
CA PHE A 16 25.37 -14.76 19.95
C PHE A 16 26.04 -14.70 18.57
N ASN A 17 25.89 -15.79 17.84
CA ASN A 17 26.16 -15.84 16.41
C ASN A 17 24.95 -16.50 15.76
N LYS A 18 24.16 -15.71 15.02
CA LYS A 18 22.87 -16.17 14.49
C LYS A 18 22.70 -15.81 13.03
N LYS A 19 21.93 -16.65 12.35
CA LYS A 19 21.45 -16.44 11.00
C LYS A 19 19.93 -16.49 11.04
N ILE A 20 19.28 -15.39 10.66
CA ILE A 20 17.81 -15.26 10.75
C ILE A 20 17.23 -14.80 9.42
N THR A 21 15.94 -14.98 9.29
CA THR A 21 15.09 -14.31 8.28
C THR A 21 13.96 -13.65 9.05
N VAL A 22 13.70 -12.38 8.79
CA VAL A 22 12.55 -11.69 9.36
C VAL A 22 11.37 -11.80 8.40
N ASP A 23 10.18 -11.45 8.90
CA ASP A 23 8.95 -11.51 8.12
C ASP A 23 9.03 -10.65 6.84
N PRO A 24 8.24 -10.98 5.81
CA PRO A 24 8.15 -10.19 4.59
C PRO A 24 7.74 -8.73 4.83
N ASP A 25 8.23 -7.81 3.97
CA ASP A 25 7.91 -6.38 4.06
C ASP A 25 6.41 -6.14 3.95
N LYS A 26 5.86 -5.46 4.97
CA LYS A 26 4.44 -5.12 5.06
C LYS A 26 4.00 -4.22 3.91
N SER A 27 4.77 -3.20 3.61
CA SER A 27 4.43 -2.20 2.60
C SER A 27 4.44 -2.77 1.19
N ILE A 28 5.40 -3.63 0.88
CA ILE A 28 5.49 -4.33 -0.40
C ILE A 28 4.36 -5.35 -0.51
N SER A 29 4.04 -6.08 0.57
CA SER A 29 2.92 -7.02 0.58
C SER A 29 1.59 -6.36 0.22
N HIS A 30 1.22 -5.23 0.85
CA HIS A 30 0.01 -4.49 0.49
C HIS A 30 -0.02 -4.13 -1.00
N ARG A 31 1.09 -3.61 -1.51
CA ARG A 31 1.21 -3.18 -2.91
C ARG A 31 1.08 -4.35 -3.89
N ALA A 32 1.71 -5.48 -3.56
CA ALA A 32 1.64 -6.69 -4.39
C ALA A 32 0.19 -7.18 -4.55
N TYR A 33 -0.58 -7.27 -3.45
CA TYR A 33 -1.99 -7.67 -3.53
C TYR A 33 -2.84 -6.69 -4.34
N ILE A 34 -2.65 -5.38 -4.14
CA ILE A 34 -3.43 -4.36 -4.86
C ILE A 34 -3.10 -4.37 -6.35
N ILE A 35 -1.83 -4.47 -6.74
CA ILE A 35 -1.45 -4.56 -8.15
C ILE A 35 -1.91 -5.87 -8.76
N ALA A 36 -1.71 -7.00 -8.08
CA ALA A 36 -2.15 -8.31 -8.57
C ALA A 36 -3.68 -8.35 -8.86
N SER A 37 -4.47 -7.63 -8.07
CA SER A 37 -5.92 -7.54 -8.31
C SER A 37 -6.28 -6.77 -9.59
N GLN A 38 -5.40 -5.89 -10.06
CA GLN A 38 -5.56 -5.07 -11.27
C GLN A 38 -4.81 -5.62 -12.48
N CYS A 39 -4.08 -6.72 -12.33
CA CYS A 39 -3.51 -7.47 -13.45
C CYS A 39 -4.55 -8.38 -14.09
N LEU A 40 -4.29 -8.83 -15.31
CA LEU A 40 -5.04 -9.92 -15.94
C LEU A 40 -4.40 -11.27 -15.60
N GLY A 41 -5.24 -12.25 -15.22
CA GLY A 41 -4.81 -13.61 -14.89
C GLY A 41 -4.53 -13.82 -13.40
N VAL A 42 -3.72 -14.84 -13.09
CA VAL A 42 -3.50 -15.30 -11.71
C VAL A 42 -2.08 -14.95 -11.26
N SER A 43 -1.99 -14.12 -10.23
CA SER A 43 -0.71 -13.75 -9.60
C SER A 43 -0.48 -14.56 -8.33
N GLY A 44 0.77 -14.98 -8.09
CA GLY A 44 1.19 -15.70 -6.89
C GLY A 44 1.93 -14.79 -5.91
N ILE A 45 1.43 -14.65 -4.68
CA ILE A 45 2.04 -13.77 -3.67
C ILE A 45 2.43 -14.58 -2.43
N ASN A 46 3.72 -14.59 -2.11
CA ASN A 46 4.22 -15.02 -0.82
C ASN A 46 4.60 -13.77 -0.02
N GLY A 47 3.61 -13.19 0.66
CA GLY A 47 3.71 -11.94 1.40
C GLY A 47 3.49 -12.11 2.90
N LEU A 48 3.49 -10.98 3.61
CA LEU A 48 3.28 -10.93 5.05
C LEU A 48 1.86 -11.37 5.42
N ASN A 49 1.76 -12.25 6.41
CA ASN A 49 0.49 -12.65 7.01
C ASN A 49 0.25 -11.89 8.32
N SER A 50 -0.09 -10.61 8.23
CA SER A 50 -0.47 -9.78 9.38
C SER A 50 -1.90 -9.27 9.27
N ASP A 51 -2.48 -8.80 10.37
CA ASP A 51 -3.84 -8.26 10.36
C ASP A 51 -3.97 -7.02 9.45
N ASP A 52 -2.91 -6.21 9.37
CA ASP A 52 -2.84 -5.10 8.43
C ASP A 52 -3.01 -5.59 6.98
N VAL A 53 -2.25 -6.60 6.56
CA VAL A 53 -2.30 -7.14 5.19
C VAL A 53 -3.61 -7.90 4.95
N LYS A 54 -4.11 -8.64 5.94
CA LYS A 54 -5.44 -9.28 5.88
C LYS A 54 -6.55 -8.27 5.60
N SER A 55 -6.45 -7.04 6.14
CA SER A 55 -7.43 -5.99 5.86
C SER A 55 -7.47 -5.61 4.37
N THR A 56 -6.30 -5.57 3.70
CA THR A 56 -6.21 -5.39 2.23
C THR A 56 -6.86 -6.56 1.48
N VAL A 57 -6.50 -7.79 1.83
CA VAL A 57 -7.06 -9.01 1.20
C VAL A 57 -8.58 -9.04 1.34
N ASN A 58 -9.10 -8.73 2.54
CA ASN A 58 -10.54 -8.71 2.80
C ASN A 58 -11.26 -7.62 2.00
N ALA A 59 -10.64 -6.44 1.86
CA ALA A 59 -11.21 -5.37 1.04
C ALA A 59 -11.26 -5.77 -0.45
N LEU A 60 -10.19 -6.37 -0.98
CA LEU A 60 -10.17 -6.89 -2.36
C LEU A 60 -11.23 -7.96 -2.59
N LYS A 61 -11.41 -8.90 -1.63
CA LYS A 61 -12.48 -9.92 -1.71
C LYS A 61 -13.86 -9.28 -1.76
N LYS A 62 -14.12 -8.23 -0.98
CA LYS A 62 -15.39 -7.47 -1.03
C LYS A 62 -15.60 -6.78 -2.37
N LEU A 63 -14.54 -6.36 -3.04
CA LEU A 63 -14.56 -5.81 -4.39
C LEU A 63 -14.61 -6.89 -5.49
N GLY A 64 -14.81 -8.15 -5.11
CA GLY A 64 -15.02 -9.26 -6.03
C GLY A 64 -13.78 -10.01 -6.49
N ILE A 65 -12.62 -9.71 -5.92
CA ILE A 65 -11.38 -10.42 -6.24
C ILE A 65 -11.34 -11.77 -5.54
N LYS A 66 -11.18 -12.84 -6.31
CA LYS A 66 -10.97 -14.20 -5.78
C LYS A 66 -9.51 -14.33 -5.35
N ILE A 67 -9.30 -14.73 -4.09
CA ILE A 67 -7.96 -14.97 -3.52
C ILE A 67 -7.99 -16.29 -2.79
N ILE A 68 -7.14 -17.24 -3.23
CA ILE A 68 -7.04 -18.60 -2.69
C ILE A 68 -5.64 -18.83 -2.15
N LYS A 69 -5.53 -19.30 -0.91
CA LYS A 69 -4.25 -19.69 -0.32
C LYS A 69 -3.97 -21.17 -0.56
N LYS A 70 -2.80 -21.48 -1.13
CA LYS A 70 -2.34 -22.85 -1.35
C LYS A 70 -0.83 -22.94 -1.07
N LYS A 71 -0.41 -23.86 -0.20
CA LYS A 71 1.00 -24.10 0.15
C LYS A 71 1.78 -22.84 0.52
N GLY A 72 1.17 -21.94 1.32
CA GLY A 72 1.79 -20.69 1.79
C GLY A 72 1.83 -19.54 0.77
N VAL A 73 1.31 -19.74 -0.44
CA VAL A 73 1.19 -18.72 -1.48
C VAL A 73 -0.28 -18.35 -1.65
N ASP A 74 -0.56 -17.05 -1.72
CA ASP A 74 -1.88 -16.52 -2.05
C ASP A 74 -1.97 -16.30 -3.56
N TYR A 75 -2.91 -16.99 -4.22
CA TYR A 75 -3.20 -16.85 -5.63
C TYR A 75 -4.32 -15.83 -5.83
N VAL A 76 -3.99 -14.68 -6.40
CA VAL A 76 -4.89 -13.56 -6.66
C VAL A 76 -5.36 -13.63 -8.10
N TYR A 77 -6.66 -13.80 -8.31
CA TYR A 77 -7.29 -13.80 -9.62
C TYR A 77 -7.64 -12.35 -9.99
N GLY A 78 -6.72 -11.70 -10.67
CA GLY A 78 -6.87 -10.31 -11.07
C GLY A 78 -7.90 -10.16 -12.20
N THR A 79 -8.58 -9.03 -12.19
CA THR A 79 -9.70 -8.73 -13.11
C THR A 79 -9.39 -7.61 -14.08
N GLY A 80 -8.12 -7.19 -14.13
CA GLY A 80 -7.68 -6.04 -14.94
C GLY A 80 -7.96 -4.70 -14.25
N ILE A 81 -7.50 -3.64 -14.89
CA ILE A 81 -7.71 -2.27 -14.43
C ILE A 81 -9.21 -1.96 -14.45
N SER A 82 -9.72 -1.38 -13.36
CA SER A 82 -11.16 -1.09 -13.17
C SER A 82 -12.10 -2.30 -13.19
N GLY A 83 -11.58 -3.53 -13.11
CA GLY A 83 -12.37 -4.77 -13.13
C GLY A 83 -13.06 -5.13 -11.81
N PHE A 84 -13.06 -4.27 -10.81
CA PHE A 84 -13.74 -4.52 -9.53
C PHE A 84 -15.26 -4.60 -9.70
N LYS A 85 -15.87 -5.54 -8.97
CA LYS A 85 -17.33 -5.68 -8.96
C LYS A 85 -17.98 -4.52 -8.22
N LYS A 86 -19.21 -4.18 -8.64
CA LYS A 86 -20.04 -3.21 -7.93
C LYS A 86 -20.14 -3.56 -6.45
N PHE A 87 -19.75 -2.61 -5.62
CA PHE A 87 -19.81 -2.74 -4.16
C PHE A 87 -20.30 -1.42 -3.56
N LYS A 88 -21.34 -1.51 -2.74
CA LYS A 88 -21.82 -0.40 -1.93
C LYS A 88 -21.76 -0.85 -0.46
N GLY A 89 -20.96 -0.19 0.36
CA GLY A 89 -20.83 -0.60 1.76
C GLY A 89 -19.58 -0.07 2.44
N ILE A 90 -19.15 -0.80 3.47
CA ILE A 90 -18.07 -0.38 4.35
C ILE A 90 -16.85 -1.28 4.17
N LEU A 91 -15.71 -0.67 3.86
CA LEU A 91 -14.39 -1.28 3.93
C LEU A 91 -13.73 -0.87 5.25
N ASN A 92 -13.59 -1.83 6.15
CA ASN A 92 -12.96 -1.62 7.45
C ASN A 92 -11.50 -2.10 7.40
N PHE A 93 -10.58 -1.18 7.55
CA PHE A 93 -9.14 -1.43 7.50
C PHE A 93 -8.49 -1.63 8.86
N GLN A 94 -9.27 -1.77 9.92
CA GLN A 94 -8.81 -1.94 11.31
C GLN A 94 -7.80 -0.82 11.66
N ASN A 95 -6.53 -1.14 11.95
CA ASN A 95 -5.47 -0.15 12.22
C ASN A 95 -4.57 0.13 10.99
N SER A 96 -4.85 -0.48 9.83
CA SER A 96 -3.98 -0.37 8.66
C SER A 96 -4.14 0.96 7.92
N GLY A 97 -3.30 1.93 8.26
CA GLY A 97 -3.25 3.21 7.56
C GLY A 97 -2.75 3.09 6.11
N THR A 98 -1.90 2.09 5.84
CA THR A 98 -1.41 1.81 4.47
C THR A 98 -2.56 1.34 3.59
N SER A 99 -3.35 0.36 4.05
CA SER A 99 -4.51 -0.12 3.30
C SER A 99 -5.52 1.00 3.05
N ALA A 100 -5.94 1.71 4.10
CA ALA A 100 -6.95 2.76 3.98
C ALA A 100 -6.55 3.84 2.97
N ARG A 101 -5.29 4.29 2.99
CA ARG A 101 -4.80 5.29 2.03
C ARG A 101 -4.66 4.74 0.62
N SER A 102 -4.14 3.53 0.45
CA SER A 102 -4.04 2.90 -0.87
C SER A 102 -5.41 2.71 -1.51
N PHE A 103 -6.41 2.28 -0.74
CA PHE A 103 -7.76 2.08 -1.25
C PHE A 103 -8.49 3.37 -1.60
N LEU A 104 -8.18 4.49 -0.97
CA LEU A 104 -8.66 5.79 -1.45
C LEU A 104 -8.17 6.04 -2.88
N GLY A 105 -6.90 5.79 -3.19
CA GLY A 105 -6.38 5.88 -4.56
C GLY A 105 -7.03 4.88 -5.51
N VAL A 106 -7.16 3.61 -5.11
CA VAL A 106 -7.82 2.55 -5.91
C VAL A 106 -9.28 2.90 -6.22
N LEU A 107 -9.98 3.52 -5.29
CA LEU A 107 -11.41 3.86 -5.43
C LEU A 107 -11.66 5.22 -6.11
N THR A 108 -10.61 5.97 -6.45
CA THR A 108 -10.75 7.30 -7.09
C THR A 108 -11.47 7.22 -8.43
N CYS A 109 -11.34 6.14 -9.18
CA CYS A 109 -12.06 5.91 -10.44
C CYS A 109 -13.20 4.87 -10.30
N PHE A 110 -13.57 4.49 -9.07
CA PHE A 110 -14.64 3.53 -8.82
C PHE A 110 -15.99 4.25 -8.68
N PRO A 111 -16.95 4.05 -9.60
CA PRO A 111 -18.14 4.90 -9.69
C PRO A 111 -19.21 4.66 -8.61
N PHE A 112 -18.98 3.72 -7.70
CA PHE A 112 -19.93 3.39 -6.64
C PHE A 112 -19.48 3.95 -5.29
N PRO A 113 -20.41 4.45 -4.45
CA PRO A 113 -20.06 4.99 -3.15
C PRO A 113 -19.61 3.92 -2.19
N VAL A 114 -18.42 4.10 -1.61
CA VAL A 114 -17.81 3.21 -0.62
C VAL A 114 -17.42 4.00 0.62
N THR A 115 -17.69 3.46 1.79
CA THR A 115 -17.25 4.06 3.06
C THR A 115 -15.99 3.35 3.56
N ILE A 116 -14.91 4.11 3.75
CA ILE A 116 -13.67 3.65 4.37
C ILE A 116 -13.70 3.96 5.86
N THR A 117 -13.41 2.97 6.69
CA THR A 117 -13.33 3.12 8.14
C THR A 117 -12.19 2.29 8.74
N GLY A 118 -12.00 2.40 10.05
CA GLY A 118 -11.01 1.66 10.80
C GLY A 118 -11.30 1.65 12.29
N ASP A 119 -10.34 1.22 13.10
CA ASP A 119 -10.43 1.23 14.55
C ASP A 119 -10.34 2.65 15.14
N LYS A 120 -10.40 2.74 16.47
CA LYS A 120 -10.33 4.02 17.19
C LYS A 120 -9.04 4.80 16.91
N SER A 121 -7.91 4.11 16.69
CA SER A 121 -6.61 4.72 16.39
C SER A 121 -6.58 5.25 14.96
N LEU A 122 -6.96 4.43 13.98
CA LEU A 122 -6.96 4.83 12.58
C LEU A 122 -7.93 5.98 12.30
N LYS A 123 -9.09 6.00 12.97
CA LYS A 123 -10.08 7.09 12.87
C LYS A 123 -9.57 8.46 13.31
N LYS A 124 -8.51 8.51 14.11
CA LYS A 124 -7.91 9.78 14.56
C LYS A 124 -6.85 10.32 13.58
N ARG A 125 -6.37 9.50 12.65
CA ARG A 125 -5.31 9.90 11.70
C ARG A 125 -5.85 10.84 10.62
N PRO A 126 -5.08 11.88 10.22
CA PRO A 126 -5.51 12.81 9.17
C PRO A 126 -5.38 12.16 7.78
N PHE A 127 -6.35 12.46 6.90
CA PHE A 127 -6.39 12.02 5.52
C PHE A 127 -6.41 13.19 4.52
N LYS A 128 -6.64 14.43 4.97
CA LYS A 128 -6.76 15.60 4.10
C LYS A 128 -5.65 15.72 3.06
N ARG A 129 -4.40 15.55 3.52
CA ARG A 129 -3.22 15.69 2.64
C ARG A 129 -3.21 14.72 1.46
N LEU A 130 -4.00 13.65 1.52
CA LEU A 130 -4.19 12.70 0.46
C LEU A 130 -5.45 13.02 -0.33
N THR A 131 -6.58 13.24 0.35
CA THR A 131 -7.87 13.46 -0.32
C THR A 131 -7.86 14.66 -1.24
N ASP A 132 -7.12 15.72 -0.89
CA ASP A 132 -6.98 16.91 -1.74
C ASP A 132 -6.39 16.59 -3.14
N TYR A 133 -5.51 15.58 -3.26
CA TYR A 133 -4.99 15.13 -4.56
C TYR A 133 -6.00 14.28 -5.32
N LEU A 134 -6.74 13.42 -4.62
CA LEU A 134 -7.71 12.52 -5.25
C LEU A 134 -8.96 13.27 -5.75
N GLU A 135 -9.37 14.32 -5.03
CA GLU A 135 -10.44 15.22 -5.47
C GLU A 135 -10.08 15.97 -6.77
N LYS A 136 -8.81 16.36 -6.93
CA LYS A 136 -8.30 16.93 -8.18
C LYS A 136 -8.37 15.98 -9.37
N ILE A 137 -8.24 14.67 -9.11
CA ILE A 137 -8.36 13.62 -10.15
C ILE A 137 -9.84 13.41 -10.54
N GLY A 138 -10.77 13.76 -9.64
CA GLY A 138 -12.21 13.68 -9.91
C GLY A 138 -13.01 12.87 -8.88
N ALA A 139 -12.38 12.42 -7.78
CA ALA A 139 -13.11 11.73 -6.72
C ALA A 139 -14.01 12.69 -5.92
N ILE A 140 -15.22 12.27 -5.61
CA ILE A 140 -16.10 12.94 -4.65
C ILE A 140 -15.85 12.35 -3.27
N ILE A 141 -15.31 13.16 -2.34
CA ILE A 141 -14.90 12.70 -1.01
C ILE A 141 -15.66 13.45 0.07
N ASN A 142 -16.39 12.71 0.90
CA ASN A 142 -17.15 13.26 2.01
C ASN A 142 -16.51 12.83 3.35
N HIS A 143 -16.16 13.84 4.14
CA HIS A 143 -15.64 13.66 5.50
C HIS A 143 -16.74 13.83 6.55
N PRO A 144 -16.59 13.26 7.77
CA PRO A 144 -17.53 13.48 8.86
C PRO A 144 -17.63 14.97 9.23
N LYS A 145 -18.84 15.48 9.45
CA LYS A 145 -19.09 16.89 9.82
C LYS A 145 -18.28 17.33 11.06
N ASN A 146 -18.22 16.49 12.09
CA ASN A 146 -17.59 16.82 13.37
C ASN A 146 -16.10 16.47 13.49
N LYS A 147 -15.52 15.80 12.49
CA LYS A 147 -14.11 15.37 12.48
C LYS A 147 -13.55 15.51 11.08
N LYS A 148 -13.44 16.76 10.65
CA LYS A 148 -12.94 17.10 9.33
C LYS A 148 -11.62 16.38 9.04
N TYR A 149 -11.57 15.68 7.89
CA TYR A 149 -10.39 14.97 7.38
C TYR A 149 -9.96 13.70 8.10
N SER A 150 -10.83 13.09 8.89
CA SER A 150 -10.61 11.78 9.52
C SER A 150 -11.60 10.73 9.01
N LEU A 151 -11.45 9.47 9.45
CA LEU A 151 -12.41 8.42 9.11
C LEU A 151 -13.66 8.48 10.01
N PRO A 152 -14.82 8.00 9.51
CA PRO A 152 -15.04 7.35 8.23
C PRO A 152 -15.08 8.34 7.07
N ILE A 153 -14.54 7.95 5.91
CA ILE A 153 -14.60 8.72 4.66
C ILE A 153 -15.52 7.99 3.68
N LYS A 154 -16.48 8.69 3.09
CA LYS A 154 -17.24 8.19 1.96
C LYS A 154 -16.61 8.72 0.68
N ILE A 155 -16.16 7.80 -0.18
CA ILE A 155 -15.60 8.11 -1.48
C ILE A 155 -16.49 7.55 -2.58
N GLN A 156 -16.69 8.33 -3.62
CA GLN A 156 -17.24 7.90 -4.88
C GLN A 156 -16.37 8.46 -5.98
N GLY A 157 -15.78 7.58 -6.74
CA GLY A 157 -14.98 7.95 -7.91
C GLY A 157 -15.84 8.10 -9.15
N THR A 158 -15.26 8.66 -10.20
CA THR A 158 -15.87 8.70 -11.51
C THR A 158 -14.94 8.18 -12.57
N LYS A 159 -15.42 7.23 -13.36
CA LYS A 159 -14.64 6.60 -14.42
C LYS A 159 -14.42 7.54 -15.60
N ASP A 160 -15.42 8.32 -15.92
CA ASP A 160 -15.46 9.13 -17.15
C ASP A 160 -14.83 10.52 -17.00
N TRP A 161 -14.71 11.01 -15.75
CA TRP A 161 -14.23 12.37 -15.44
C TRP A 161 -12.88 12.40 -14.72
N ALA A 162 -12.18 11.24 -14.65
CA ALA A 162 -10.86 11.19 -14.05
C ALA A 162 -9.84 11.92 -14.93
N LEU A 163 -9.10 12.87 -14.31
CA LEU A 163 -8.19 13.76 -15.02
C LEU A 163 -6.73 13.34 -14.81
N ALA A 164 -6.05 12.96 -15.90
CA ALA A 164 -4.62 12.81 -15.91
C ALA A 164 -3.96 14.20 -15.88
N GLN A 165 -3.12 14.42 -14.87
CA GLN A 165 -2.50 15.72 -14.66
C GLN A 165 -1.18 15.61 -13.89
N LYS A 166 -0.47 16.73 -13.75
CA LYS A 166 0.71 16.84 -12.92
C LYS A 166 0.33 17.08 -11.46
N HIS A 167 0.98 16.32 -10.55
CA HIS A 167 0.86 16.45 -9.11
C HIS A 167 2.22 16.72 -8.46
N GLU A 168 2.35 17.82 -7.75
CA GLU A 168 3.51 18.09 -6.91
C GLU A 168 3.21 17.66 -5.47
N VAL A 169 3.87 16.60 -5.02
CA VAL A 169 3.74 16.06 -3.65
C VAL A 169 4.77 16.72 -2.76
N LYS A 170 4.38 17.81 -2.10
CA LYS A 170 5.26 18.61 -1.23
C LYS A 170 5.67 17.89 0.07
N ILE A 171 4.94 16.85 0.45
CA ILE A 171 5.15 16.12 1.70
C ILE A 171 5.90 14.82 1.41
N LYS A 172 6.99 14.56 2.13
CA LYS A 172 7.75 13.31 2.05
C LYS A 172 6.89 12.13 2.53
N SER A 173 6.03 11.58 1.66
CA SER A 173 5.11 10.50 2.00
C SER A 173 4.86 9.56 0.82
N ALA A 174 5.50 8.41 0.85
CA ALA A 174 5.28 7.35 -0.13
C ALA A 174 3.81 6.85 -0.18
N GLN A 175 3.02 7.07 0.87
CA GLN A 175 1.59 6.69 0.87
C GLN A 175 0.75 7.63 -0.01
N ILE A 176 1.09 8.92 -0.06
CA ILE A 176 0.41 9.88 -0.93
C ILE A 176 0.72 9.55 -2.37
N SER A 177 2.00 9.46 -2.72
CA SER A 177 2.44 9.12 -4.07
C SER A 177 1.87 7.78 -4.54
N SER A 178 1.90 6.75 -3.70
CA SER A 178 1.29 5.45 -4.04
C SER A 178 -0.20 5.56 -4.31
N SER A 179 -0.94 6.38 -3.57
CA SER A 179 -2.38 6.54 -3.79
C SER A 179 -2.68 7.27 -5.09
N ILE A 180 -1.90 8.29 -5.43
CA ILE A 180 -2.01 8.98 -6.74
C ILE A 180 -1.66 8.00 -7.87
N ILE A 181 -0.64 7.16 -7.70
CA ILE A 181 -0.27 6.11 -8.67
C ILE A 181 -1.43 5.14 -8.90
N TYR A 182 -2.09 4.65 -7.84
CA TYR A 182 -3.24 3.75 -8.01
C TYR A 182 -4.40 4.41 -8.77
N ALA A 183 -4.65 5.70 -8.55
CA ALA A 183 -5.63 6.45 -9.32
C ALA A 183 -5.17 6.62 -10.78
N ALA A 184 -3.90 6.99 -10.99
CA ALA A 184 -3.30 7.18 -12.32
C ALA A 184 -3.38 5.93 -13.20
N LEU A 185 -3.16 4.73 -12.64
CA LEU A 185 -3.30 3.47 -13.38
C LEU A 185 -4.70 3.29 -14.00
N GLN A 186 -5.72 3.89 -13.41
CA GLN A 186 -7.12 3.79 -13.86
C GLN A 186 -7.57 4.98 -14.70
N THR A 187 -6.76 6.05 -14.77
CA THR A 187 -7.10 7.31 -15.47
C THR A 187 -6.51 7.29 -16.87
N LYS A 188 -7.32 7.64 -17.89
CA LYS A 188 -6.84 7.73 -19.27
C LYS A 188 -5.84 8.89 -19.42
N GLY A 189 -4.70 8.62 -20.07
CA GLY A 189 -3.65 9.61 -20.32
C GLY A 189 -2.46 9.47 -19.36
N ILE A 190 -1.56 10.48 -19.39
CA ILE A 190 -0.31 10.47 -18.62
C ILE A 190 -0.45 11.33 -17.37
N THR A 191 -0.30 10.73 -16.20
CA THR A 191 -0.19 11.42 -14.93
C THR A 191 1.27 11.58 -14.55
N GLU A 192 1.70 12.80 -14.20
CA GLU A 192 3.04 13.11 -13.73
C GLU A 192 3.01 13.38 -12.22
N ILE A 193 3.88 12.70 -11.46
CA ILE A 193 4.02 12.88 -10.02
C ILE A 193 5.44 13.33 -9.72
N VAL A 194 5.57 14.51 -9.10
CA VAL A 194 6.85 15.06 -8.64
C VAL A 194 6.89 14.99 -7.12
N GLU A 195 7.86 14.26 -6.58
CA GLU A 195 8.03 14.05 -5.14
C GLU A 195 9.52 14.13 -4.73
N SER A 196 9.81 14.13 -3.43
CA SER A 196 11.19 13.97 -2.94
C SER A 196 11.70 12.57 -3.25
N SER A 197 12.92 12.44 -3.78
CA SER A 197 13.57 11.15 -4.05
C SER A 197 13.91 10.35 -2.78
N GLU A 198 13.89 11.00 -1.61
CA GLU A 198 14.13 10.34 -0.31
C GLU A 198 12.92 9.48 0.14
N THR A 199 11.78 9.56 -0.52
CA THR A 199 10.63 8.71 -0.20
C THR A 199 10.81 7.29 -0.76
N ARG A 200 10.19 6.30 -0.08
CA ARG A 200 10.19 4.91 -0.55
C ARG A 200 9.48 4.80 -1.90
N ASP A 201 10.10 4.10 -2.85
CA ASP A 201 9.64 3.92 -4.24
C ASP A 201 9.16 2.49 -4.56
N HIS A 202 8.74 1.73 -3.55
CA HIS A 202 8.38 0.32 -3.68
C HIS A 202 7.32 0.06 -4.75
N LEU A 203 6.32 0.95 -4.90
CA LEU A 203 5.28 0.79 -5.91
C LEU A 203 5.82 1.05 -7.32
N GLN A 204 6.62 2.10 -7.47
CA GLN A 204 7.25 2.44 -8.74
C GLN A 204 8.17 1.31 -9.23
N ARG A 205 9.00 0.76 -8.35
CA ARG A 205 9.86 -0.40 -8.65
C ARG A 205 9.05 -1.63 -9.04
N LEU A 206 7.98 -1.93 -8.31
CA LEU A 206 7.10 -3.05 -8.63
C LEU A 206 6.48 -2.87 -10.02
N LEU A 207 5.91 -1.71 -10.31
CA LEU A 207 5.32 -1.43 -11.62
C LEU A 207 6.34 -1.51 -12.75
N LYS A 208 7.55 -0.98 -12.55
CA LYS A 208 8.65 -1.08 -13.53
C LYS A 208 9.03 -2.54 -13.80
N SER A 209 9.08 -3.39 -12.75
CA SER A 209 9.39 -4.83 -12.92
C SER A 209 8.29 -5.61 -13.63
N LEU A 210 7.08 -5.07 -13.71
CA LEU A 210 5.92 -5.66 -14.40
C LEU A 210 5.74 -5.07 -15.82
N ASN A 211 6.71 -4.29 -16.31
CA ASN A 211 6.63 -3.60 -17.59
C ASN A 211 5.38 -2.72 -17.76
N ALA A 212 4.88 -2.16 -16.65
CA ALA A 212 3.85 -1.13 -16.72
C ALA A 212 4.41 0.11 -17.46
N ASN A 213 3.54 0.86 -18.12
CA ASN A 213 3.94 2.11 -18.79
C ASN A 213 4.25 3.21 -17.76
N ILE A 214 5.42 3.04 -17.13
CA ILE A 214 5.94 3.95 -16.12
C ILE A 214 7.36 4.40 -16.47
N LYS A 215 7.59 5.72 -16.43
CA LYS A 215 8.92 6.32 -16.52
C LYS A 215 9.26 6.99 -15.21
N ILE A 216 10.48 6.76 -14.74
CA ILE A 216 10.94 7.27 -13.44
C ILE A 216 12.28 7.95 -13.68
N ASP A 217 12.33 9.25 -13.41
CA ASP A 217 13.53 10.07 -13.50
C ASP A 217 13.83 10.66 -12.12
N GLU A 218 15.10 10.74 -11.77
CA GLU A 218 15.54 11.39 -10.54
C GLU A 218 16.52 12.52 -10.87
N ASN A 219 16.19 13.73 -10.42
CA ASN A 219 17.02 14.90 -10.65
C ASN A 219 16.94 15.87 -9.46
N LYS A 220 18.07 16.35 -8.98
CA LYS A 220 18.19 17.35 -7.91
C LYS A 220 17.35 17.05 -6.67
N GLY A 221 17.36 15.77 -6.21
CA GLY A 221 16.62 15.35 -5.02
C GLY A 221 15.10 15.20 -5.22
N LYS A 222 14.63 15.32 -6.47
CA LYS A 222 13.24 15.06 -6.85
C LYS A 222 13.15 13.78 -7.69
N ARG A 223 12.10 13.02 -7.46
CA ARG A 223 11.68 11.91 -8.32
C ARG A 223 10.48 12.35 -9.14
N ILE A 224 10.57 12.16 -10.44
CA ILE A 224 9.50 12.41 -11.40
C ILE A 224 9.02 11.07 -11.91
N THR A 225 7.77 10.74 -11.63
CA THR A 225 7.14 9.51 -12.08
C THR A 225 6.04 9.85 -13.08
N LYS A 226 6.16 9.37 -14.31
CA LYS A 226 5.13 9.48 -15.35
C LYS A 226 4.48 8.13 -15.57
N ILE A 227 3.15 8.09 -15.50
CA ILE A 227 2.37 6.86 -15.62
C ILE A 227 1.32 7.07 -16.68
N GLU A 228 1.32 6.20 -17.68
CA GLU A 228 0.21 6.07 -18.62
C GLU A 228 -0.81 5.09 -18.04
N GLY A 229 -2.03 5.58 -17.85
CA GLY A 229 -3.10 4.79 -17.28
C GLY A 229 -3.89 4.00 -18.31
N GLN A 230 -4.75 3.09 -17.83
CA GLN A 230 -5.57 2.18 -18.63
C GLN A 230 -4.76 1.21 -19.53
N VAL A 231 -3.51 0.94 -19.16
CA VAL A 231 -2.66 -0.05 -19.82
C VAL A 231 -2.76 -1.38 -19.08
N GLU A 232 -3.01 -2.46 -19.81
CA GLU A 232 -3.12 -3.80 -19.23
C GLU A 232 -1.81 -4.25 -18.61
N MET A 233 -1.89 -4.82 -17.41
CA MET A 233 -0.76 -5.43 -16.71
C MET A 233 -0.93 -6.95 -16.66
N LYS A 234 0.15 -7.67 -16.96
CA LYS A 234 0.20 -9.14 -16.85
C LYS A 234 0.36 -9.58 -15.41
N ASN A 235 -0.15 -10.78 -15.11
CA ASN A 235 0.03 -11.43 -13.82
C ASN A 235 1.51 -11.69 -13.52
N PHE A 236 1.84 -11.89 -12.25
CA PHE A 236 3.20 -12.10 -11.77
C PHE A 236 3.24 -13.01 -10.55
N SER A 237 4.43 -13.49 -10.23
CA SER A 237 4.69 -14.17 -8.95
C SER A 237 5.79 -13.45 -8.20
N ILE A 238 5.56 -13.22 -6.89
CA ILE A 238 6.52 -12.53 -6.04
C ILE A 238 6.66 -13.24 -4.68
N LYS A 239 7.90 -13.45 -4.28
CA LYS A 239 8.27 -13.70 -2.89
C LYS A 239 8.72 -12.36 -2.31
N VAL A 240 7.88 -11.78 -1.46
CA VAL A 240 8.17 -10.47 -0.87
C VAL A 240 9.44 -10.54 -0.03
N PRO A 241 10.40 -9.62 -0.20
CA PRO A 241 11.62 -9.59 0.61
C PRO A 241 11.31 -9.32 2.08
N ALA A 242 12.27 -9.60 2.94
CA ALA A 242 12.17 -9.36 4.37
C ALA A 242 12.09 -7.86 4.68
N ASP A 243 11.36 -7.51 5.75
CA ASP A 243 11.12 -6.11 6.14
C ASP A 243 12.33 -5.51 6.85
N PRO A 244 13.03 -4.51 6.27
CA PRO A 244 14.17 -3.86 6.92
C PRO A 244 13.76 -3.13 8.20
N SER A 245 12.52 -2.68 8.34
CA SER A 245 12.01 -2.08 9.58
C SER A 245 11.93 -3.10 10.71
N SER A 246 11.52 -4.33 10.41
CA SER A 246 11.53 -5.45 11.37
C SER A 246 12.95 -5.94 11.66
N ALA A 247 13.83 -5.94 10.65
CA ALA A 247 15.23 -6.30 10.80
C ALA A 247 15.99 -5.36 11.74
N CYS A 248 15.62 -4.06 11.75
CA CYS A 248 16.28 -3.03 12.53
C CYS A 248 16.37 -3.36 14.03
N PHE A 249 15.37 -4.01 14.61
CA PHE A 249 15.38 -4.41 16.01
C PHE A 249 16.53 -5.38 16.33
N PHE A 250 16.76 -6.34 15.44
CA PHE A 250 17.85 -7.33 15.59
C PHE A 250 19.21 -6.71 15.30
N VAL A 251 19.29 -5.74 14.38
CA VAL A 251 20.51 -4.97 14.11
C VAL A 251 20.93 -4.20 15.36
N VAL A 252 20.02 -3.44 15.97
CA VAL A 252 20.29 -2.70 17.20
C VAL A 252 20.70 -3.63 18.35
N GLN A 253 19.99 -4.74 18.51
CA GLN A 253 20.33 -5.75 19.51
C GLN A 253 21.77 -6.27 19.33
N THR A 254 22.17 -6.53 18.07
CA THR A 254 23.51 -7.01 17.76
C THR A 254 24.58 -5.97 18.08
N LEU A 255 24.34 -4.71 17.72
CA LEU A 255 25.28 -3.61 17.99
C LEU A 255 25.46 -3.35 19.49
N LEU A 256 24.43 -3.57 20.29
CA LEU A 256 24.47 -3.42 21.74
C LEU A 256 25.06 -4.64 22.47
N SER A 257 25.29 -5.76 21.78
CA SER A 257 25.78 -7.01 22.36
C SER A 257 27.26 -7.20 22.10
N LYS A 258 28.05 -7.53 23.14
CA LYS A 258 29.49 -7.76 23.00
C LYS A 258 29.76 -9.06 22.23
N LYS A 259 30.74 -9.04 21.31
CA LYS A 259 31.23 -10.24 20.56
C LYS A 259 30.09 -11.01 19.88
N SER A 260 29.10 -10.31 19.33
CA SER A 260 27.94 -10.90 18.66
C SER A 260 27.98 -10.65 17.16
N SER A 261 27.44 -11.59 16.38
CA SER A 261 27.28 -11.45 14.94
C SER A 261 25.90 -11.92 14.51
N LEU A 262 25.36 -11.28 13.47
CA LEU A 262 24.05 -11.58 12.91
C LEU A 262 24.08 -11.48 11.40
N LEU A 263 23.64 -12.54 10.74
CA LEU A 263 23.34 -12.54 9.31
C LEU A 263 21.82 -12.53 9.10
N ILE A 264 21.29 -11.43 8.56
CA ILE A 264 19.88 -11.34 8.19
C ILE A 264 19.77 -11.61 6.69
N LYS A 265 18.94 -12.59 6.30
CA LYS A 265 18.78 -12.99 4.92
C LYS A 265 17.61 -12.28 4.25
N ASN A 266 17.77 -12.03 2.94
CA ASN A 266 16.70 -11.56 2.05
C ASN A 266 16.11 -10.18 2.45
N VAL A 267 16.95 -9.29 2.99
CA VAL A 267 16.59 -7.89 3.33
C VAL A 267 17.04 -6.97 2.22
#